data_11dae7c23fb98cf2acfb03bb2536988c
#
_entry.id   11dae7c23fb98cf2acfb03bb2536988c
#
_cell.length_a   1.000
_cell.length_b   1.000
_cell.length_c   1.000
_cell.angle_alpha   90.00
_cell.angle_beta   90.00
_cell.angle_gamma   90.00
#
_symmetry.space_group_name_H-M   'P 1'
#
loop_
_entity.id
_entity.type
_entity.pdbx_description
1 polymer ?
#
loop_
_entity_poly.entity_id
_entity_poly.type
_entity_poly.pdbx_seq_one_letter_code
_entity_poly.pdbx_strand_id
1 'polypeptide(L)'
;MKITNIYNLPQPLVDAVTMNYQHKPKQYSVTALLKGSCQAVLERRYGHLVEQDVSEMIWALFGTAVHSILEKAQETENQLKENYLVIDINGYKLSGIFDLYDEKTKTVTDYKTATAWKVIFDDWEDYRQQLLMYAYMLRKIGFECDKGEIVAILKDHSKTKAKTDKNYPKLPVYKKQFTFTEKDFEEIEKFILSKFIDISVAEETDTDKLEPCSPKERWETPTKYAVKKDGRKTALKVCESKEQAEMYIEAKGLDSKHYIEERKGECKRCNDYCSVNIYCPFYRKMKGLDNEENVCNL
;
A
#
# COMPACT_ATOMS: atom_id res chain seq x y z
N MET A 1 -0.64 -8.11 -18.43
CA MET A 1 -1.96 -7.64 -17.94
C MET A 1 -2.84 -7.37 -19.14
N LYS A 2 -4.08 -7.85 -19.13
CA LYS A 2 -5.09 -7.59 -20.16
C LYS A 2 -6.01 -6.48 -19.66
N ILE A 3 -6.21 -5.46 -20.47
CA ILE A 3 -7.10 -4.32 -20.13
C ILE A 3 -8.44 -4.54 -20.80
N THR A 4 -9.51 -4.42 -20.01
CA THR A 4 -10.91 -4.47 -20.49
C THR A 4 -11.53 -3.08 -20.42
N ASN A 5 -12.58 -2.87 -21.20
CA ASN A 5 -13.34 -1.62 -21.22
C ASN A 5 -14.85 -1.94 -21.24
N ILE A 6 -15.35 -2.53 -20.15
CA ILE A 6 -16.73 -2.99 -20.04
C ILE A 6 -17.75 -1.86 -20.02
N TYR A 7 -17.32 -0.64 -19.68
CA TYR A 7 -18.16 0.55 -19.63
C TYR A 7 -18.09 1.43 -20.88
N ASN A 8 -17.42 0.95 -21.96
CA ASN A 8 -17.25 1.69 -23.21
C ASN A 8 -16.71 3.12 -22.98
N LEU A 9 -15.71 3.25 -22.12
CA LEU A 9 -15.03 4.53 -21.89
C LEU A 9 -14.29 4.97 -23.17
N PRO A 10 -14.14 6.29 -23.39
CA PRO A 10 -13.46 6.81 -24.58
C PRO A 10 -12.05 6.25 -24.77
N GLN A 11 -11.69 5.94 -26.02
CA GLN A 11 -10.40 5.35 -26.39
C GLN A 11 -9.18 6.07 -25.77
N PRO A 12 -9.12 7.43 -25.68
CA PRO A 12 -8.02 8.11 -25.03
C PRO A 12 -7.79 7.73 -23.55
N LEU A 13 -8.84 7.34 -22.81
CA LEU A 13 -8.69 6.82 -21.44
C LEU A 13 -8.10 5.41 -21.44
N VAL A 14 -8.50 4.57 -22.39
CA VAL A 14 -7.94 3.22 -22.54
C VAL A 14 -6.45 3.30 -22.87
N ASP A 15 -6.07 4.15 -23.82
CA ASP A 15 -4.69 4.33 -24.24
C ASP A 15 -3.81 4.86 -23.11
N ALA A 16 -4.35 5.80 -22.32
CA ALA A 16 -3.62 6.45 -21.23
C ALA A 16 -3.28 5.51 -20.05
N VAL A 17 -4.07 4.45 -19.83
CA VAL A 17 -3.79 3.49 -18.75
C VAL A 17 -3.00 2.27 -19.21
N THR A 18 -2.74 2.14 -20.53
CA THR A 18 -1.98 1.02 -21.07
C THR A 18 -0.48 1.26 -20.84
N MET A 19 0.09 0.59 -19.85
CA MET A 19 1.52 0.66 -19.55
C MET A 19 2.19 -0.69 -19.77
N ASN A 20 3.34 -0.68 -20.46
CA ASN A 20 4.20 -1.85 -20.60
C ASN A 20 5.30 -1.81 -19.55
N TYR A 21 5.22 -2.66 -18.53
CA TYR A 21 6.26 -2.84 -17.54
C TYR A 21 7.01 -4.15 -17.77
N GLN A 22 8.36 -4.08 -17.83
CA GLN A 22 9.21 -5.25 -17.95
C GLN A 22 9.99 -5.50 -16.65
N HIS A 23 9.83 -6.68 -16.09
CA HIS A 23 10.62 -7.14 -14.95
C HIS A 23 12.04 -7.51 -15.40
N LYS A 24 13.04 -7.08 -14.62
CA LYS A 24 14.44 -7.50 -14.81
C LYS A 24 14.84 -8.51 -13.72
N PRO A 25 15.60 -9.56 -14.07
CA PRO A 25 16.09 -10.53 -13.08
C PRO A 25 16.92 -9.85 -11.99
N LYS A 26 16.72 -10.27 -10.74
CA LYS A 26 17.42 -9.74 -9.54
C LYS A 26 17.37 -8.22 -9.38
N GLN A 27 16.40 -7.56 -10.01
CA GLN A 27 16.17 -6.13 -9.85
C GLN A 27 14.75 -5.90 -9.31
N TYR A 28 14.66 -5.15 -8.22
CA TYR A 28 13.42 -4.85 -7.51
C TYR A 28 13.30 -3.35 -7.31
N SER A 29 12.11 -2.81 -7.54
CA SER A 29 11.85 -1.40 -7.24
C SER A 29 11.57 -1.19 -5.76
N VAL A 30 11.80 0.03 -5.27
CA VAL A 30 11.42 0.47 -3.93
C VAL A 30 9.96 0.10 -3.63
N THR A 31 9.04 0.37 -4.56
CA THR A 31 7.62 0.05 -4.40
C THR A 31 7.34 -1.46 -4.40
N ALA A 32 8.15 -2.27 -5.08
CA ALA A 32 8.02 -3.73 -5.04
C ALA A 32 8.41 -4.31 -3.67
N LEU A 33 9.46 -3.75 -3.03
CA LEU A 33 9.88 -4.20 -1.70
C LEU A 33 8.87 -3.85 -0.59
N LEU A 34 8.03 -2.83 -0.81
CA LEU A 34 6.93 -2.48 0.12
C LEU A 34 5.74 -3.44 0.04
N LYS A 35 5.72 -4.32 -0.97
CA LYS A 35 4.72 -5.39 -1.08
C LYS A 35 5.16 -6.62 -0.31
N GLY A 36 4.23 -7.53 -0.03
CA GLY A 36 4.57 -8.85 0.49
C GLY A 36 5.32 -9.68 -0.57
N SER A 37 6.29 -10.49 -0.15
CA SER A 37 7.13 -11.28 -1.06
C SER A 37 6.31 -12.24 -1.92
N CYS A 38 5.27 -12.87 -1.35
CA CYS A 38 4.31 -13.68 -2.09
C CYS A 38 3.62 -12.87 -3.21
N GLN A 39 3.11 -11.66 -2.90
CA GLN A 39 2.48 -10.80 -3.91
C GLN A 39 3.47 -10.42 -5.01
N ALA A 40 4.68 -10.02 -4.65
CA ALA A 40 5.71 -9.62 -5.62
C ALA A 40 6.05 -10.74 -6.61
N VAL A 41 6.17 -11.98 -6.11
CA VAL A 41 6.45 -13.17 -6.95
C VAL A 41 5.24 -13.54 -7.81
N LEU A 42 4.03 -13.51 -7.25
CA LEU A 42 2.82 -13.79 -8.03
C LEU A 42 2.59 -12.75 -9.14
N GLU A 43 2.87 -11.48 -8.90
CA GLU A 43 2.81 -10.43 -9.93
C GLU A 43 3.81 -10.69 -11.07
N ARG A 44 5.00 -11.21 -10.78
CA ARG A 44 5.98 -11.61 -11.79
C ARG A 44 5.53 -12.83 -12.59
N ARG A 45 4.95 -13.84 -11.92
CA ARG A 45 4.50 -15.08 -12.55
C ARG A 45 3.22 -14.92 -13.36
N TYR A 46 2.24 -14.23 -12.79
CA TYR A 46 0.86 -14.20 -13.28
C TYR A 46 0.35 -12.81 -13.67
N GLY A 47 1.13 -11.75 -13.47
CA GLY A 47 0.69 -10.40 -13.78
C GLY A 47 0.28 -10.19 -15.25
N HIS A 48 0.83 -10.99 -16.17
CA HIS A 48 0.45 -10.98 -17.59
C HIS A 48 -0.94 -11.59 -17.85
N LEU A 49 -1.45 -12.43 -16.94
CA LEU A 49 -2.78 -13.05 -17.01
C LEU A 49 -3.86 -12.24 -16.31
N VAL A 50 -3.48 -11.24 -15.50
CA VAL A 50 -4.43 -10.38 -14.78
C VAL A 50 -5.25 -9.56 -15.77
N GLU A 51 -6.56 -9.59 -15.63
CA GLU A 51 -7.50 -8.70 -16.33
C GLU A 51 -7.89 -7.55 -15.38
N GLN A 52 -7.86 -6.32 -15.89
CA GLN A 52 -8.26 -5.14 -15.14
C GLN A 52 -9.05 -4.19 -16.04
N ASP A 53 -10.16 -3.67 -15.55
CA ASP A 53 -10.96 -2.72 -16.31
C ASP A 53 -10.40 -1.29 -16.23
N VAL A 54 -10.49 -0.55 -17.31
CA VAL A 54 -10.04 0.85 -17.39
C VAL A 54 -10.59 1.69 -16.26
N SER A 55 -11.86 1.46 -15.86
CA SER A 55 -12.51 2.22 -14.79
C SER A 55 -11.82 2.11 -13.44
N GLU A 56 -11.18 0.97 -13.16
CA GLU A 56 -10.43 0.73 -11.91
C GLU A 56 -9.07 1.44 -11.91
N MET A 57 -8.55 1.78 -13.09
CA MET A 57 -7.22 2.38 -13.27
C MET A 57 -7.23 3.92 -13.26
N ILE A 58 -8.39 4.56 -13.22
CA ILE A 58 -8.52 6.03 -13.32
C ILE A 58 -7.77 6.76 -12.21
N TRP A 59 -7.75 6.21 -10.98
CA TRP A 59 -7.03 6.85 -9.88
C TRP A 59 -5.51 6.73 -10.00
N ALA A 60 -5.01 5.66 -10.61
CA ALA A 60 -3.59 5.52 -10.95
C ALA A 60 -3.22 6.52 -12.06
N LEU A 61 -4.06 6.64 -13.09
CA LEU A 61 -3.90 7.64 -14.15
C LEU A 61 -3.86 9.06 -13.58
N PHE A 62 -4.75 9.40 -12.64
CA PHE A 62 -4.74 10.71 -11.99
C PHE A 62 -3.42 10.97 -11.25
N GLY A 63 -2.88 9.98 -10.53
CA GLY A 63 -1.56 10.08 -9.91
C GLY A 63 -0.46 10.33 -10.94
N THR A 64 -0.40 9.54 -12.00
CA THR A 64 0.57 9.68 -13.09
C THR A 64 0.49 11.07 -13.75
N ALA A 65 -0.71 11.58 -13.98
CA ALA A 65 -0.90 12.92 -14.57
C ALA A 65 -0.33 14.03 -13.67
N VAL A 66 -0.52 13.94 -12.35
CA VAL A 66 0.05 14.89 -11.39
C VAL A 66 1.59 14.86 -11.45
N HIS A 67 2.21 13.68 -11.39
CA HIS A 67 3.67 13.53 -11.51
C HIS A 67 4.18 14.10 -12.83
N SER A 68 3.57 13.76 -13.96
CA SER A 68 3.96 14.25 -15.29
C SER A 68 3.86 15.78 -15.44
N ILE A 69 2.96 16.44 -14.71
CA ILE A 69 2.88 17.90 -14.69
C ILE A 69 4.01 18.49 -13.83
N LEU A 70 4.25 17.92 -12.65
CA LEU A 70 5.28 18.39 -11.72
C LEU A 70 6.71 18.17 -12.27
N GLU A 71 6.93 17.07 -12.98
CA GLU A 71 8.18 16.77 -13.70
C GLU A 71 8.58 17.91 -14.67
N LYS A 72 7.60 18.52 -15.35
CA LYS A 72 7.84 19.60 -16.31
C LYS A 72 8.14 20.95 -15.66
N ALA A 73 7.99 21.08 -14.33
CA ALA A 73 8.35 22.32 -13.65
C ALA A 73 9.86 22.59 -13.76
N GLN A 74 10.26 23.87 -13.76
CA GLN A 74 11.66 24.26 -13.87
C GLN A 74 12.48 23.76 -12.66
N GLU A 75 13.64 23.16 -12.93
CA GLU A 75 14.62 22.81 -11.89
C GLU A 75 15.39 24.04 -11.42
N THR A 76 15.74 24.03 -10.13
CA THR A 76 16.73 24.95 -9.57
C THR A 76 18.10 24.26 -9.49
N GLU A 77 19.18 25.02 -9.34
CA GLU A 77 20.57 24.51 -9.33
C GLU A 77 20.83 23.41 -8.27
N ASN A 78 20.02 23.37 -7.19
CA ASN A 78 20.20 22.42 -6.07
C ASN A 78 19.15 21.33 -6.06
N GLN A 79 18.40 21.13 -7.14
CA GLN A 79 17.30 20.16 -7.19
C GLN A 79 17.52 19.13 -8.28
N LEU A 80 17.20 17.87 -7.96
CA LEU A 80 17.12 16.75 -8.90
C LEU A 80 15.67 16.26 -8.93
N LYS A 81 15.09 16.08 -10.12
CA LYS A 81 13.71 15.61 -10.29
C LYS A 81 13.66 14.33 -11.11
N GLU A 82 12.72 13.44 -10.74
CA GLU A 82 12.38 12.22 -11.49
C GLU A 82 13.60 11.37 -11.89
N ASN A 83 14.66 11.38 -11.04
CA ASN A 83 15.88 10.65 -11.35
C ASN A 83 15.72 9.16 -11.02
N TYR A 84 16.02 8.34 -12.03
CA TYR A 84 16.07 6.88 -11.85
C TYR A 84 17.39 6.47 -11.20
N LEU A 85 17.27 5.89 -10.01
CA LEU A 85 18.39 5.33 -9.26
C LEU A 85 18.42 3.81 -9.36
N VAL A 86 19.63 3.26 -9.42
CA VAL A 86 19.89 1.83 -9.24
C VAL A 86 21.14 1.69 -8.39
N ILE A 87 21.02 0.97 -7.28
CA ILE A 87 22.17 0.59 -6.46
C ILE A 87 22.27 -0.94 -6.36
N ASP A 88 23.50 -1.44 -6.25
CA ASP A 88 23.76 -2.86 -6.00
C ASP A 88 23.92 -3.09 -4.50
N ILE A 89 23.26 -4.10 -3.98
CA ILE A 89 23.35 -4.52 -2.58
C ILE A 89 23.47 -6.04 -2.59
N ASN A 90 24.70 -6.55 -2.37
CA ASN A 90 24.99 -7.98 -2.31
C ASN A 90 24.54 -8.78 -3.57
N GLY A 91 24.70 -8.19 -4.74
CA GLY A 91 24.33 -8.81 -6.03
C GLY A 91 22.86 -8.68 -6.43
N TYR A 92 22.04 -8.02 -5.62
CA TYR A 92 20.69 -7.60 -5.96
C TYR A 92 20.64 -6.10 -6.29
N LYS A 93 19.78 -5.71 -7.18
CA LYS A 93 19.62 -4.29 -7.56
C LYS A 93 18.34 -3.72 -6.96
N LEU A 94 18.51 -2.68 -6.15
CA LEU A 94 17.42 -1.81 -5.74
C LEU A 94 17.29 -0.67 -6.74
N SER A 95 16.10 -0.48 -7.29
CA SER A 95 15.83 0.61 -8.24
C SER A 95 14.64 1.45 -7.81
N GLY A 96 14.60 2.70 -8.23
CA GLY A 96 13.48 3.58 -7.97
C GLY A 96 13.63 4.92 -8.66
N ILE A 97 12.53 5.63 -8.78
CA ILE A 97 12.47 7.01 -9.23
C ILE A 97 11.95 7.80 -8.05
N PHE A 98 12.70 8.78 -7.59
CA PHE A 98 12.22 9.75 -6.60
C PHE A 98 11.71 11.00 -7.33
N ASP A 99 10.69 11.65 -6.77
CA ASP A 99 10.06 12.78 -7.45
C ASP A 99 10.93 14.05 -7.40
N LEU A 100 11.49 14.35 -6.23
CA LEU A 100 12.34 15.51 -6.04
C LEU A 100 13.36 15.25 -4.92
N TYR A 101 14.60 15.64 -5.14
CA TYR A 101 15.61 15.79 -4.09
C TYR A 101 16.15 17.22 -4.11
N ASP A 102 16.22 17.84 -2.94
CA ASP A 102 16.79 19.16 -2.73
C ASP A 102 18.06 19.05 -1.87
N GLU A 103 19.21 19.32 -2.49
CA GLU A 103 20.53 19.18 -1.86
C GLU A 103 20.73 20.18 -0.73
N LYS A 104 20.22 21.41 -0.88
CA LYS A 104 20.35 22.47 0.12
C LYS A 104 19.66 22.12 1.42
N THR A 105 18.49 21.49 1.35
CA THR A 105 17.70 21.07 2.53
C THR A 105 17.96 19.63 2.91
N LYS A 106 18.71 18.85 2.08
CA LYS A 106 18.98 17.41 2.21
C LYS A 106 17.70 16.57 2.32
N THR A 107 16.68 16.96 1.55
CA THR A 107 15.34 16.42 1.63
C THR A 107 14.94 15.71 0.35
N VAL A 108 14.52 14.45 0.44
CA VAL A 108 13.81 13.76 -0.62
C VAL A 108 12.31 13.97 -0.45
N THR A 109 11.63 14.40 -1.51
CA THR A 109 10.19 14.67 -1.53
C THR A 109 9.49 13.70 -2.45
N ASP A 110 8.29 13.28 -2.06
CA ASP A 110 7.44 12.41 -2.86
C ASP A 110 6.02 13.00 -2.89
N TYR A 111 5.47 13.15 -4.09
CA TYR A 111 4.14 13.68 -4.32
C TYR A 111 3.09 12.56 -4.30
N LYS A 112 2.05 12.73 -3.53
CA LYS A 112 0.98 11.73 -3.42
C LYS A 112 -0.39 12.34 -3.68
N THR A 113 -1.19 11.65 -4.46
CA THR A 113 -2.64 11.91 -4.50
C THR A 113 -3.31 11.08 -3.42
N ALA A 114 -3.87 11.74 -2.42
CA ALA A 114 -4.42 11.08 -1.23
C ALA A 114 -5.84 11.55 -0.94
N THR A 115 -6.50 10.91 0.03
CA THR A 115 -7.75 11.39 0.61
C THR A 115 -7.48 12.20 1.88
N ALA A 116 -8.43 13.05 2.28
CA ALA A 116 -8.38 13.79 3.53
C ALA A 116 -8.30 12.85 4.76
N TRP A 117 -8.82 11.63 4.64
CA TRP A 117 -8.75 10.62 5.69
C TRP A 117 -7.32 10.18 6.01
N LYS A 118 -6.42 10.16 5.01
CA LYS A 118 -4.99 9.87 5.24
C LYS A 118 -4.37 10.86 6.23
N VAL A 119 -4.75 12.14 6.11
CA VAL A 119 -4.32 13.19 7.03
C VAL A 119 -4.96 13.05 8.41
N ILE A 120 -6.28 12.76 8.45
CA ILE A 120 -7.03 12.65 9.70
C ILE A 120 -6.54 11.48 10.55
N PHE A 121 -6.22 10.34 9.93
CA PHE A 121 -5.70 9.16 10.64
C PHE A 121 -4.19 9.21 10.90
N ASP A 122 -3.49 10.18 10.33
CA ASP A 122 -2.02 10.35 10.42
C ASP A 122 -1.22 9.07 10.11
N ASP A 123 -1.73 8.24 9.22
CA ASP A 123 -1.13 6.97 8.81
C ASP A 123 -0.20 7.16 7.60
N TRP A 124 1.08 7.38 7.86
CA TRP A 124 2.10 7.71 6.85
C TRP A 124 3.25 6.71 6.79
N GLU A 125 3.18 5.59 7.51
CA GLU A 125 4.33 4.70 7.70
C GLU A 125 4.83 4.09 6.37
N ASP A 126 3.92 3.67 5.48
CA ASP A 126 4.30 3.11 4.19
C ASP A 126 5.05 4.14 3.31
N TYR A 127 4.60 5.40 3.34
CA TYR A 127 5.26 6.49 2.62
C TYR A 127 6.57 6.91 3.28
N ARG A 128 6.65 6.91 4.62
CA ARG A 128 7.88 7.12 5.35
C ARG A 128 8.94 6.08 4.97
N GLN A 129 8.55 4.82 4.91
CA GLN A 129 9.44 3.73 4.53
C GLN A 129 9.91 3.86 3.07
N GLN A 130 9.04 4.29 2.16
CA GLN A 130 9.41 4.59 0.76
C GLN A 130 10.46 5.70 0.69
N LEU A 131 10.22 6.82 1.36
CA LEU A 131 11.16 7.95 1.40
C LEU A 131 12.50 7.58 2.03
N LEU A 132 12.48 6.77 3.11
CA LEU A 132 13.70 6.31 3.75
C LEU A 132 14.54 5.42 2.82
N MET A 133 13.90 4.58 1.99
CA MET A 133 14.61 3.81 0.96
C MET A 133 15.23 4.72 -0.10
N TYR A 134 14.53 5.75 -0.55
CA TYR A 134 15.11 6.73 -1.47
C TYR A 134 16.28 7.51 -0.84
N ALA A 135 16.12 7.96 0.42
CA ALA A 135 17.21 8.61 1.16
C ALA A 135 18.43 7.69 1.31
N TYR A 136 18.21 6.40 1.61
CA TYR A 136 19.26 5.39 1.66
C TYR A 136 19.98 5.25 0.31
N MET A 137 19.24 5.16 -0.79
CA MET A 137 19.80 5.07 -2.14
C MET A 137 20.64 6.31 -2.48
N LEU A 138 20.14 7.51 -2.17
CA LEU A 138 20.87 8.77 -2.37
C LEU A 138 22.17 8.79 -1.56
N ARG A 139 22.16 8.37 -0.30
CA ARG A 139 23.39 8.27 0.53
C ARG A 139 24.39 7.28 -0.04
N LYS A 140 23.95 6.14 -0.56
CA LYS A 140 24.84 5.13 -1.17
C LYS A 140 25.56 5.63 -2.43
N ILE A 141 25.02 6.63 -3.12
CA ILE A 141 25.66 7.25 -4.29
C ILE A 141 26.33 8.59 -3.96
N GLY A 142 26.45 8.97 -2.68
CA GLY A 142 27.27 10.10 -2.21
C GLY A 142 26.51 11.38 -1.90
N PHE A 143 25.16 11.41 -1.96
CA PHE A 143 24.38 12.57 -1.55
C PHE A 143 24.07 12.52 -0.05
N GLU A 144 24.05 13.68 0.61
CA GLU A 144 23.56 13.79 1.97
C GLU A 144 22.03 13.90 1.97
N CYS A 145 21.35 12.92 2.54
CA CYS A 145 19.89 12.93 2.64
C CYS A 145 19.48 12.37 4.02
N ASP A 146 18.95 13.23 4.86
CA ASP A 146 18.53 12.92 6.24
C ASP A 146 17.07 13.30 6.51
N LYS A 147 16.35 13.81 5.50
CA LYS A 147 14.95 14.21 5.59
C LYS A 147 14.11 13.65 4.46
N GLY A 148 12.85 13.39 4.77
CA GLY A 148 11.83 13.05 3.80
C GLY A 148 10.62 13.95 3.93
N GLU A 149 9.97 14.30 2.82
CA GLU A 149 8.73 15.06 2.83
C GLU A 149 7.70 14.40 1.89
N ILE A 150 6.51 14.14 2.39
CA ILE A 150 5.34 13.84 1.57
C ILE A 150 4.58 15.13 1.31
N VAL A 151 4.30 15.41 0.05
CA VAL A 151 3.38 16.48 -0.36
C VAL A 151 2.12 15.82 -0.90
N ALA A 152 1.08 15.74 -0.07
CA ALA A 152 -0.17 15.08 -0.40
C ALA A 152 -1.18 16.07 -1.00
N ILE A 153 -1.63 15.79 -2.22
CA ILE A 153 -2.72 16.50 -2.90
C ILE A 153 -4.02 15.76 -2.58
N LEU A 154 -4.93 16.42 -1.86
CA LEU A 154 -6.13 15.81 -1.31
C LEU A 154 -7.28 15.86 -2.33
N LYS A 155 -7.48 14.76 -3.05
CA LYS A 155 -8.43 14.64 -4.16
C LYS A 155 -9.91 14.78 -3.77
N ASP A 156 -10.22 14.59 -2.48
CA ASP A 156 -11.59 14.69 -1.90
C ASP A 156 -11.74 15.86 -0.92
N HIS A 157 -10.81 16.84 -0.96
CA HIS A 157 -10.86 17.99 -0.04
C HIS A 157 -12.14 18.81 -0.20
N SER A 158 -12.80 19.08 0.93
CA SER A 158 -14.02 19.89 1.00
C SER A 158 -13.78 21.20 1.73
N LYS A 159 -13.92 22.32 1.04
CA LYS A 159 -13.84 23.66 1.64
C LYS A 159 -14.87 23.87 2.76
N THR A 160 -16.04 23.26 2.65
CA THR A 160 -17.09 23.36 3.68
C THR A 160 -16.68 22.61 4.94
N LYS A 161 -16.20 21.37 4.81
CA LYS A 161 -15.68 20.61 5.97
C LYS A 161 -14.49 21.30 6.62
N ALA A 162 -13.59 21.89 5.84
CA ALA A 162 -12.44 22.62 6.36
C ALA A 162 -12.82 23.82 7.22
N LYS A 163 -14.00 24.43 7.03
CA LYS A 163 -14.52 25.53 7.86
C LYS A 163 -15.19 25.03 9.14
N THR A 164 -15.86 23.90 9.10
CA THR A 164 -16.73 23.42 10.19
C THR A 164 -16.09 22.38 11.09
N ASP A 165 -15.16 21.56 10.57
CA ASP A 165 -14.48 20.50 11.30
C ASP A 165 -13.04 20.92 11.61
N LYS A 166 -12.69 20.97 12.91
CA LYS A 166 -11.35 21.32 13.38
C LYS A 166 -10.28 20.28 13.03
N ASN A 167 -10.68 19.02 12.90
CA ASN A 167 -9.78 17.90 12.60
C ASN A 167 -9.59 17.68 11.09
N TYR A 168 -10.37 18.38 10.27
CA TYR A 168 -10.26 18.27 8.83
C TYR A 168 -9.15 19.17 8.27
N PRO A 169 -8.33 18.71 7.30
CA PRO A 169 -7.25 19.50 6.72
C PRO A 169 -7.77 20.83 6.14
N LYS A 170 -7.11 21.92 6.47
CA LYS A 170 -7.54 23.28 6.08
C LYS A 170 -7.31 23.57 4.61
N LEU A 171 -6.28 22.96 4.01
CA LEU A 171 -5.87 23.17 2.62
C LEU A 171 -6.01 21.87 1.83
N PRO A 172 -6.19 21.94 0.50
CA PRO A 172 -6.20 20.77 -0.38
C PRO A 172 -4.80 20.14 -0.57
N VAL A 173 -3.78 20.71 0.04
CA VAL A 173 -2.41 20.18 0.06
C VAL A 173 -1.96 20.04 1.50
N TYR A 174 -1.33 18.91 1.82
CA TYR A 174 -0.78 18.63 3.15
C TYR A 174 0.68 18.18 3.02
N LYS A 175 1.53 18.69 3.94
CA LYS A 175 2.95 18.33 3.99
C LYS A 175 3.22 17.53 5.26
N LYS A 176 3.83 16.36 5.11
CA LYS A 176 4.31 15.53 6.22
C LYS A 176 5.81 15.37 6.11
N GLN A 177 6.53 15.86 7.10
CA GLN A 177 7.99 15.78 7.14
C GLN A 177 8.45 14.68 8.09
N PHE A 178 9.60 14.09 7.74
CA PHE A 178 10.30 13.08 8.51
C PHE A 178 11.78 13.46 8.60
N THR A 179 12.38 13.19 9.76
CA THR A 179 13.83 13.23 9.94
C THR A 179 14.32 11.82 10.17
N PHE A 180 15.36 11.43 9.47
CA PHE A 180 15.93 10.09 9.53
C PHE A 180 17.22 10.10 10.37
N THR A 181 17.34 9.13 11.25
CA THR A 181 18.51 8.91 12.11
C THR A 181 19.40 7.81 11.52
N GLU A 182 20.63 7.68 11.98
CA GLU A 182 21.50 6.56 11.57
C GLU A 182 20.85 5.20 11.89
N LYS A 183 20.12 5.10 12.98
CA LYS A 183 19.37 3.89 13.31
C LYS A 183 18.30 3.56 12.26
N ASP A 184 17.60 4.57 11.74
CA ASP A 184 16.63 4.35 10.65
C ASP A 184 17.34 3.79 9.40
N PHE A 185 18.53 4.27 9.06
CA PHE A 185 19.30 3.77 7.93
C PHE A 185 19.80 2.34 8.15
N GLU A 186 20.22 1.98 9.35
CA GLU A 186 20.56 0.59 9.68
C GLU A 186 19.36 -0.35 9.59
N GLU A 187 18.19 0.09 10.06
CA GLU A 187 16.97 -0.68 10.02
C GLU A 187 16.46 -0.88 8.59
N ILE A 188 16.51 0.17 7.76
CA ILE A 188 16.05 0.06 6.37
C ILE A 188 16.99 -0.82 5.53
N GLU A 189 18.30 -0.78 5.77
CA GLU A 189 19.24 -1.69 5.10
C GLU A 189 18.94 -3.15 5.44
N LYS A 190 18.71 -3.47 6.71
CA LYS A 190 18.29 -4.81 7.15
C LYS A 190 16.98 -5.24 6.51
N PHE A 191 15.99 -4.33 6.44
CA PHE A 191 14.72 -4.58 5.79
C PHE A 191 14.89 -4.89 4.30
N ILE A 192 15.68 -4.10 3.56
CA ILE A 192 15.94 -4.30 2.14
C ILE A 192 16.59 -5.67 1.91
N LEU A 193 17.62 -6.02 2.70
CA LEU A 193 18.30 -7.30 2.61
C LEU A 193 17.39 -8.48 2.91
N SER A 194 16.58 -8.38 3.97
CA SER A 194 15.58 -9.41 4.30
C SER A 194 14.59 -9.60 3.15
N LYS A 195 14.07 -8.52 2.57
CA LYS A 195 13.15 -8.59 1.44
C LYS A 195 13.76 -9.23 0.19
N PHE A 196 15.03 -8.96 -0.10
CA PHE A 196 15.72 -9.62 -1.20
C PHE A 196 15.80 -11.13 -0.99
N ILE A 197 16.13 -11.58 0.23
CA ILE A 197 16.19 -13.00 0.58
C ILE A 197 14.78 -13.61 0.47
N ASP A 198 13.78 -13.00 1.09
CA ASP A 198 12.40 -13.51 1.11
C ASP A 198 11.82 -13.65 -0.31
N ILE A 199 12.07 -12.67 -1.18
CA ILE A 199 11.61 -12.72 -2.57
C ILE A 199 12.39 -13.78 -3.35
N SER A 200 13.71 -13.90 -3.13
CA SER A 200 14.55 -14.90 -3.80
C SER A 200 14.10 -16.32 -3.46
N VAL A 201 13.85 -16.59 -2.17
CA VAL A 201 13.31 -17.88 -1.72
C VAL A 201 11.92 -18.14 -2.33
N ALA A 202 11.07 -17.14 -2.35
CA ALA A 202 9.74 -17.24 -2.94
C ALA A 202 9.79 -17.46 -4.46
N GLU A 203 10.77 -16.87 -5.18
CA GLU A 203 10.97 -17.09 -6.63
C GLU A 203 11.36 -18.54 -6.97
N GLU A 204 12.04 -19.25 -6.07
CA GLU A 204 12.41 -20.66 -6.22
C GLU A 204 11.33 -21.63 -5.70
N THR A 205 10.35 -21.11 -4.95
CA THR A 205 9.28 -21.91 -4.35
C THR A 205 8.13 -22.12 -5.32
N ASP A 206 7.57 -23.32 -5.39
CA ASP A 206 6.33 -23.59 -6.15
C ASP A 206 5.19 -22.71 -5.66
N THR A 207 4.30 -22.29 -6.57
CA THR A 207 3.20 -21.37 -6.24
C THR A 207 2.35 -21.87 -5.08
N ASP A 208 2.01 -23.15 -5.04
CA ASP A 208 1.12 -23.71 -4.01
C ASP A 208 1.78 -23.83 -2.62
N LYS A 209 3.08 -23.65 -2.56
CA LYS A 209 3.88 -23.68 -1.32
C LYS A 209 4.36 -22.30 -0.87
N LEU A 210 3.93 -21.23 -1.57
CA LEU A 210 4.33 -19.88 -1.19
C LEU A 210 3.80 -19.52 0.19
N GLU A 211 4.72 -19.03 1.04
CA GLU A 211 4.35 -18.46 2.33
C GLU A 211 3.47 -17.22 2.12
N PRO A 212 2.37 -17.09 2.87
CA PRO A 212 1.49 -15.94 2.73
C PRO A 212 2.18 -14.63 3.12
N CYS A 213 1.77 -13.53 2.53
CA CYS A 213 2.14 -12.21 3.03
C CYS A 213 1.85 -12.09 4.53
N SER A 214 2.61 -11.31 5.28
CA SER A 214 2.39 -11.08 6.71
C SER A 214 1.02 -10.42 6.98
N PRO A 215 0.46 -10.52 8.20
CA PRO A 215 -0.79 -9.85 8.56
C PRO A 215 -0.78 -8.35 8.27
N LYS A 216 0.35 -7.66 8.53
CA LYS A 216 0.53 -6.24 8.20
C LYS A 216 0.44 -5.99 6.69
N GLU A 217 1.12 -6.81 5.89
CA GLU A 217 1.09 -6.70 4.43
C GLU A 217 -0.26 -7.04 3.82
N ARG A 218 -1.06 -7.89 4.46
CA ARG A 218 -2.44 -8.20 4.05
C ARG A 218 -3.45 -7.15 4.50
N TRP A 219 -3.03 -6.16 5.29
CA TRP A 219 -3.92 -5.22 6.00
C TRP A 219 -5.01 -5.98 6.78
N GLU A 220 -4.57 -7.01 7.49
CA GLU A 220 -5.46 -7.87 8.24
C GLU A 220 -5.99 -7.14 9.47
N THR A 221 -7.32 -7.10 9.56
CA THR A 221 -7.99 -6.56 10.75
C THR A 221 -8.28 -7.70 11.72
N PRO A 222 -8.12 -7.49 13.02
CA PRO A 222 -8.42 -8.53 14.01
C PRO A 222 -9.93 -8.83 14.07
N THR A 223 -10.27 -10.05 14.44
CA THR A 223 -11.65 -10.41 14.82
C THR A 223 -12.05 -9.60 16.05
N LYS A 224 -13.26 -9.06 16.05
CA LYS A 224 -13.84 -8.29 17.15
C LYS A 224 -15.12 -8.94 17.63
N TYR A 225 -15.46 -8.69 18.88
CA TYR A 225 -16.66 -9.24 19.51
C TYR A 225 -17.56 -8.09 19.95
N ALA A 226 -18.71 -7.97 19.29
CA ALA A 226 -19.64 -6.89 19.53
C ALA A 226 -20.78 -7.33 20.45
N VAL A 227 -20.91 -6.74 21.64
CA VAL A 227 -22.06 -6.93 22.49
C VAL A 227 -23.23 -6.13 21.92
N LYS A 228 -24.27 -6.83 21.52
CA LYS A 228 -25.48 -6.25 20.91
C LYS A 228 -26.72 -6.58 21.75
N LYS A 229 -27.76 -5.79 21.55
CA LYS A 229 -29.08 -6.01 22.07
C LYS A 229 -30.04 -6.26 20.92
N ASP A 230 -30.97 -7.21 21.10
CA ASP A 230 -32.01 -7.49 20.11
C ASP A 230 -32.76 -6.22 19.70
N GLY A 231 -32.98 -6.07 18.38
CA GLY A 231 -33.63 -4.89 17.80
C GLY A 231 -32.78 -3.65 17.71
N ARG A 232 -31.52 -3.64 18.21
CA ARG A 232 -30.63 -2.51 18.13
C ARG A 232 -29.60 -2.69 17.00
N LYS A 233 -29.50 -1.71 16.08
CA LYS A 233 -28.53 -1.75 14.96
C LYS A 233 -27.07 -1.60 15.41
N THR A 234 -26.81 -0.76 16.42
CA THR A 234 -25.46 -0.47 16.91
C THR A 234 -25.08 -1.35 18.11
N ALA A 235 -23.80 -1.74 18.19
CA ALA A 235 -23.27 -2.44 19.36
C ALA A 235 -23.27 -1.55 20.61
N LEU A 236 -23.47 -2.15 21.78
CA LEU A 236 -23.28 -1.50 23.08
C LEU A 236 -21.80 -1.34 23.40
N LYS A 237 -21.00 -2.35 23.08
CA LYS A 237 -19.56 -2.41 23.26
C LYS A 237 -18.95 -3.28 22.17
N VAL A 238 -17.76 -2.93 21.71
CA VAL A 238 -16.93 -3.78 20.87
C VAL A 238 -15.68 -4.13 21.66
N CYS A 239 -15.36 -5.42 21.73
CA CYS A 239 -14.26 -5.99 22.52
C CYS A 239 -13.27 -6.68 21.60
N GLU A 240 -12.03 -6.78 22.04
CA GLU A 240 -10.94 -7.42 21.30
C GLU A 240 -10.99 -8.95 21.40
N SER A 241 -11.62 -9.49 22.47
CA SER A 241 -11.80 -10.93 22.64
C SER A 241 -13.21 -11.27 23.10
N LYS A 242 -13.59 -12.54 22.96
CA LYS A 242 -14.88 -13.06 23.39
C LYS A 242 -15.02 -13.00 24.91
N GLU A 243 -13.95 -13.33 25.62
CA GLU A 243 -13.90 -13.27 27.08
C GLU A 243 -14.17 -11.86 27.61
N GLN A 244 -13.58 -10.82 26.97
CA GLN A 244 -13.85 -9.44 27.33
C GLN A 244 -15.32 -9.06 27.09
N ALA A 245 -15.94 -9.59 26.05
CA ALA A 245 -17.35 -9.35 25.78
C ALA A 245 -18.26 -10.06 26.81
N GLU A 246 -17.91 -11.26 27.19
CA GLU A 246 -18.60 -12.02 28.26
C GLU A 246 -18.48 -11.32 29.61
N MET A 247 -17.27 -10.91 29.99
CA MET A 247 -17.03 -10.11 31.21
C MET A 247 -17.85 -8.81 31.23
N TYR A 248 -17.95 -8.13 30.07
CA TYR A 248 -18.76 -6.92 29.98
C TYR A 248 -20.24 -7.17 30.19
N ILE A 249 -20.79 -8.27 29.63
CA ILE A 249 -22.19 -8.67 29.83
C ILE A 249 -22.44 -8.95 31.31
N GLU A 250 -21.58 -9.72 31.97
CA GLU A 250 -21.68 -10.06 33.38
C GLU A 250 -21.57 -8.82 34.27
N ALA A 251 -20.52 -7.99 34.07
CA ALA A 251 -20.28 -6.78 34.87
C ALA A 251 -21.41 -5.74 34.76
N LYS A 252 -22.17 -5.75 33.65
CA LYS A 252 -23.32 -4.87 33.43
C LYS A 252 -24.67 -5.50 33.78
N GLY A 253 -24.68 -6.76 34.19
CA GLY A 253 -25.93 -7.50 34.49
C GLY A 253 -26.90 -7.52 33.31
N LEU A 254 -26.36 -7.70 32.08
CA LEU A 254 -27.17 -7.65 30.86
C LEU A 254 -28.02 -8.96 30.75
N ASP A 255 -29.25 -8.80 30.30
CA ASP A 255 -30.24 -9.89 30.20
C ASP A 255 -30.07 -10.75 28.93
N SER A 256 -30.92 -11.76 28.78
CA SER A 256 -30.93 -12.68 27.63
C SER A 256 -31.24 -12.03 26.27
N LYS A 257 -31.64 -10.76 26.25
CA LYS A 257 -31.81 -9.98 25.00
C LYS A 257 -30.49 -9.45 24.45
N HIS A 258 -29.38 -9.67 25.17
CA HIS A 258 -28.04 -9.28 24.75
C HIS A 258 -27.27 -10.52 24.30
N TYR A 259 -26.51 -10.34 23.23
CA TYR A 259 -25.69 -11.41 22.62
C TYR A 259 -24.37 -10.87 22.13
N ILE A 260 -23.42 -11.77 21.90
CA ILE A 260 -22.11 -11.45 21.32
C ILE A 260 -22.16 -11.81 19.84
N GLU A 261 -21.96 -10.81 18.98
CA GLU A 261 -21.74 -10.96 17.54
C GLU A 261 -20.25 -11.03 17.26
N GLU A 262 -19.78 -12.17 16.76
CA GLU A 262 -18.41 -12.28 16.27
C GLU A 262 -18.30 -11.55 14.93
N ARG A 263 -17.41 -10.58 14.84
CA ARG A 263 -17.04 -9.85 13.63
C ARG A 263 -15.67 -10.33 13.19
N LYS A 264 -15.67 -11.30 12.31
CA LYS A 264 -14.42 -11.85 11.75
C LYS A 264 -13.57 -10.76 11.14
N GLY A 265 -12.27 -10.80 11.41
CA GLY A 265 -11.30 -9.98 10.73
C GLY A 265 -11.26 -10.28 9.24
N GLU A 266 -10.74 -9.33 8.47
CA GLU A 266 -10.63 -9.46 7.03
C GLU A 266 -9.23 -9.04 6.55
N CYS A 267 -8.77 -9.67 5.48
CA CYS A 267 -7.54 -9.30 4.78
C CYS A 267 -7.89 -8.30 3.67
N LYS A 268 -8.03 -7.02 4.01
CA LYS A 268 -8.51 -5.98 3.10
C LYS A 268 -7.70 -5.90 1.82
N ARG A 269 -6.36 -5.94 1.93
CA ARG A 269 -5.50 -5.89 0.75
C ARG A 269 -5.73 -7.08 -0.17
N CYS A 270 -5.89 -8.29 0.38
CA CYS A 270 -6.15 -9.48 -0.42
C CYS A 270 -7.50 -9.42 -1.12
N ASN A 271 -8.52 -8.85 -0.48
CA ASN A 271 -9.86 -8.76 -1.06
C ASN A 271 -9.95 -7.71 -2.17
N ASP A 272 -9.38 -6.51 -1.95
CA ASP A 272 -9.75 -5.33 -2.73
C ASP A 272 -8.59 -4.72 -3.53
N TYR A 273 -7.31 -5.08 -3.21
CA TYR A 273 -6.15 -4.38 -3.75
C TYR A 273 -5.05 -5.28 -4.31
N CYS A 274 -5.18 -6.61 -4.18
CA CYS A 274 -4.20 -7.54 -4.71
C CYS A 274 -4.69 -8.09 -6.06
N SER A 275 -4.11 -7.62 -7.14
CA SER A 275 -4.50 -8.03 -8.51
C SER A 275 -4.24 -9.50 -8.82
N VAL A 276 -3.38 -10.16 -8.03
CA VAL A 276 -2.99 -11.58 -8.22
C VAL A 276 -3.55 -12.49 -7.14
N ASN A 277 -4.57 -12.05 -6.40
CA ASN A 277 -5.14 -12.79 -5.27
C ASN A 277 -5.67 -14.18 -5.66
N ILE A 278 -6.27 -14.33 -6.84
CA ILE A 278 -6.79 -15.61 -7.35
C ILE A 278 -5.71 -16.67 -7.55
N TYR A 279 -4.45 -16.25 -7.73
CA TYR A 279 -3.30 -17.16 -7.84
C TYR A 279 -2.63 -17.42 -6.48
N CYS A 280 -3.06 -16.75 -5.40
CA CYS A 280 -2.48 -16.87 -4.08
C CYS A 280 -3.06 -18.07 -3.31
N PRO A 281 -2.24 -19.05 -2.88
CA PRO A 281 -2.73 -20.22 -2.13
C PRO A 281 -3.48 -19.83 -0.85
N PHE A 282 -2.96 -18.85 -0.11
CA PHE A 282 -3.61 -18.35 1.09
C PHE A 282 -5.01 -17.78 0.80
N TYR A 283 -5.14 -16.97 -0.23
CA TYR A 283 -6.42 -16.35 -0.61
C TYR A 283 -7.42 -17.39 -1.09
N ARG A 284 -6.99 -18.32 -1.95
CA ARG A 284 -7.83 -19.42 -2.44
C ARG A 284 -8.37 -20.26 -1.30
N LYS A 285 -7.50 -20.66 -0.36
CA LYS A 285 -7.91 -21.38 0.86
C LYS A 285 -8.89 -20.57 1.70
N MET A 286 -8.60 -19.29 1.94
CA MET A 286 -9.47 -18.39 2.71
C MET A 286 -10.88 -18.25 2.10
N LYS A 287 -10.98 -18.28 0.76
CA LYS A 287 -12.24 -18.17 0.02
C LYS A 287 -12.88 -19.51 -0.33
N GLY A 288 -12.26 -20.64 0.03
CA GLY A 288 -12.77 -21.98 -0.32
C GLY A 288 -12.73 -22.27 -1.82
N LEU A 289 -11.77 -21.68 -2.57
CA LEU A 289 -11.64 -21.83 -4.01
C LEU A 289 -10.83 -23.08 -4.42
N ASP A 290 -10.29 -23.82 -3.46
CA ASP A 290 -9.46 -25.01 -3.71
C ASP A 290 -10.29 -26.30 -3.88
N ASN A 291 -11.63 -26.24 -3.88
CA ASN A 291 -12.47 -27.40 -4.15
C ASN A 291 -12.44 -27.72 -5.64
N GLU A 292 -12.26 -29.01 -5.97
CA GLU A 292 -12.00 -29.54 -7.32
C GLU A 292 -13.03 -29.12 -8.41
N GLU A 293 -14.23 -28.68 -8.02
CA GLU A 293 -15.28 -28.24 -8.96
C GLU A 293 -15.00 -26.84 -9.58
N ASN A 294 -14.08 -26.05 -9.02
CA ASN A 294 -13.80 -24.67 -9.47
C ASN A 294 -12.53 -24.53 -10.32
N VAL A 295 -11.73 -25.60 -10.45
CA VAL A 295 -10.44 -25.55 -11.18
C VAL A 295 -10.63 -25.59 -12.71
N CYS A 296 -11.77 -26.02 -13.21
CA CYS A 296 -12.04 -26.12 -14.64
C CYS A 296 -12.55 -24.83 -15.32
N ASN A 297 -12.73 -23.73 -14.57
CA ASN A 297 -13.29 -22.48 -15.08
C ASN A 297 -12.36 -21.25 -14.94
N LEU A 298 -11.05 -21.47 -14.74
CA LEU A 298 -10.03 -20.39 -14.68
C LEU A 298 -9.11 -20.42 -15.91
#